data_f110fed7f6a712f9677a8c545f4b5762
#
_entry.id   f110fed7f6a712f9677a8c545f4b5762
#
_cell.length_a   1.000
_cell.length_b   1.000
_cell.length_c   1.000
_cell.angle_alpha   90.00
_cell.angle_beta   90.00
_cell.angle_gamma   90.00
#
_symmetry.space_group_name_H-M   'P 1'
#
loop_
_entity.id
_entity.type
_entity.pdbx_description
1 polymer ?
#
loop_
_entity_poly.entity_id
_entity_poly.type
_entity_poly.pdbx_seq_one_letter_code
_entity_poly.pdbx_strand_id
1 'polypeptide(L)'
;EFRYKNFTVGVLFKGRGKTIVNLNGYGYIPFYGQEYGNVLTQVADPSNRWIPKDYALAHGIDPSMAENPNAKYPKLTYGRSANNTQASDFWYADAWYFRLQEVTLNYTLRTNFLRKIGVSGIDFQLIGENLLIWDDIKIFDPEQAGRRGNVYPIPSTYTLQLYIHF
;
A
#
# COMPACT_ATOMS: atom_id res chain seq x y z
N GLU A 1 12.41 -19.09 -12.33
CA GLU A 1 13.43 -19.71 -11.48
C GLU A 1 14.74 -19.81 -12.25
N PHE A 2 15.85 -19.45 -11.60
CA PHE A 2 17.20 -19.51 -12.14
C PHE A 2 18.09 -20.30 -11.20
N ARG A 3 18.88 -21.25 -11.74
CA ARG A 3 19.80 -22.09 -10.97
C ARG A 3 21.24 -21.91 -11.45
N TYR A 4 22.13 -21.70 -10.49
CA TYR A 4 23.55 -21.64 -10.73
C TYR A 4 24.32 -22.33 -9.60
N LYS A 5 24.97 -23.45 -9.92
CA LYS A 5 25.65 -24.29 -8.91
C LYS A 5 24.72 -24.68 -7.75
N ASN A 6 25.03 -24.21 -6.55
CA ASN A 6 24.28 -24.48 -5.32
C ASN A 6 23.20 -23.41 -5.02
N PHE A 7 23.07 -22.39 -5.87
CA PHE A 7 22.10 -21.33 -5.71
C PHE A 7 20.88 -21.55 -6.62
N THR A 8 19.73 -21.30 -6.07
CA THR A 8 18.47 -21.22 -6.81
C THR A 8 17.79 -19.93 -6.43
N VAL A 9 17.41 -19.14 -7.44
CA VAL A 9 16.65 -17.90 -7.26
C VAL A 9 15.30 -18.03 -7.95
N GLY A 10 14.24 -17.79 -7.22
CA GLY A 10 12.88 -17.67 -7.73
C GLY A 10 12.41 -16.24 -7.63
N VAL A 11 11.68 -15.77 -8.61
CA VAL A 11 11.02 -14.46 -8.58
C VAL A 11 9.60 -14.62 -9.12
N LEU A 12 8.63 -14.07 -8.40
CA LEU A 12 7.23 -14.04 -8.77
C LEU A 12 6.76 -12.60 -8.83
N PHE A 13 6.19 -12.23 -9.96
CA PHE A 13 5.47 -10.97 -10.14
C PHE A 13 3.97 -11.22 -10.19
N LYS A 14 3.21 -10.27 -9.68
CA LYS A 14 1.75 -10.23 -9.75
C LYS A 14 1.31 -8.87 -10.23
N GLY A 15 0.27 -8.81 -11.04
CA GLY A 15 -0.23 -7.52 -11.50
C GLY A 15 -1.68 -7.58 -11.94
N ARG A 16 -2.28 -6.41 -12.01
CA ARG A 16 -3.61 -6.18 -12.57
C ARG A 16 -3.56 -4.97 -13.48
N GLY A 17 -4.12 -5.09 -14.66
CA GLY A 17 -4.27 -3.97 -15.59
C GLY A 17 -5.30 -2.96 -15.11
N LYS A 18 -5.61 -1.98 -15.97
CA LYS A 18 -6.55 -0.90 -15.69
C LYS A 18 -7.86 -1.43 -15.13
N THR A 19 -8.22 -0.95 -13.95
CA THR A 19 -9.45 -1.33 -13.24
C THR A 19 -9.96 -0.13 -12.46
N ILE A 20 -11.12 0.39 -12.88
CA ILE A 20 -11.72 1.54 -12.20
C ILE A 20 -12.43 1.06 -10.93
N VAL A 21 -12.11 1.66 -9.80
CA VAL A 21 -12.70 1.41 -8.50
C VAL A 21 -13.27 2.70 -7.92
N ASN A 22 -14.36 2.58 -7.18
CA ASN A 22 -14.95 3.69 -6.45
C ASN A 22 -14.33 3.76 -5.04
N LEU A 23 -13.72 4.90 -4.71
CA LEU A 23 -13.14 5.21 -3.42
C LEU A 23 -14.22 5.70 -2.45
N ASN A 24 -15.10 4.80 -2.03
CA ASN A 24 -16.21 5.11 -1.14
C ASN A 24 -16.05 4.38 0.20
N GLY A 25 -16.23 5.08 1.30
CA GLY A 25 -16.24 4.49 2.63
C GLY A 25 -15.38 5.23 3.66
N TYR A 26 -15.28 4.62 4.83
CA TYR A 26 -14.65 5.21 6.02
C TYR A 26 -13.17 5.58 5.85
N GLY A 27 -12.44 4.84 5.02
CA GLY A 27 -11.01 5.10 4.79
C GLY A 27 -10.73 6.17 3.74
N TYR A 28 -11.72 6.62 2.98
CA TYR A 28 -11.52 7.55 1.86
C TYR A 28 -12.22 8.88 2.04
N ILE A 29 -13.49 8.86 2.45
CA ILE A 29 -14.31 10.05 2.62
C ILE A 29 -14.11 10.61 4.02
N PRO A 30 -13.63 11.85 4.16
CA PRO A 30 -13.49 12.50 5.45
C PRO A 30 -14.83 12.52 6.21
N PHE A 31 -14.79 12.14 7.48
CA PHE A 31 -15.98 12.12 8.36
C PHE A 31 -17.15 11.30 7.83
N TYR A 32 -16.88 10.22 7.11
CA TYR A 32 -17.93 9.36 6.53
C TYR A 32 -18.93 8.85 7.56
N GLY A 33 -18.48 8.58 8.77
CA GLY A 33 -19.30 8.17 9.91
C GLY A 33 -20.01 9.31 10.65
N GLN A 34 -20.05 10.51 10.07
CA GLN A 34 -20.59 11.75 10.66
C GLN A 34 -19.77 12.24 11.86
N GLU A 35 -20.01 11.74 13.06
CA GLU A 35 -19.33 12.15 14.29
C GLU A 35 -17.99 11.43 14.48
N TYR A 36 -17.81 10.31 13.81
CA TYR A 36 -16.64 9.47 13.92
C TYR A 36 -15.95 9.38 12.59
N GLY A 37 -14.67 9.42 12.60
CA GLY A 37 -13.91 9.14 11.41
C GLY A 37 -12.55 9.82 11.41
N ASN A 38 -11.58 9.06 11.00
CA ASN A 38 -10.26 9.56 10.71
C ASN A 38 -10.26 10.27 9.35
N VAL A 39 -9.39 11.23 9.23
CA VAL A 39 -9.12 11.95 7.99
C VAL A 39 -7.75 11.51 7.49
N LEU A 40 -7.65 11.18 6.22
CA LEU A 40 -6.35 10.88 5.60
C LEU A 40 -5.40 12.06 5.81
N THR A 41 -4.15 11.79 6.13
CA THR A 41 -3.12 12.82 6.37
C THR A 41 -3.03 13.82 5.22
N GLN A 42 -3.12 13.35 3.98
CA GLN A 42 -3.10 14.22 2.80
C GLN A 42 -4.33 15.12 2.67
N VAL A 43 -5.49 14.76 3.27
CA VAL A 43 -6.68 15.61 3.33
C VAL A 43 -6.59 16.59 4.50
N ALA A 44 -5.93 16.19 5.58
CA ALA A 44 -5.69 17.04 6.74
C ALA A 44 -4.71 18.18 6.42
N ASP A 45 -3.81 17.98 5.46
CA ASP A 45 -2.86 19.00 5.03
C ASP A 45 -3.57 20.21 4.40
N PRO A 46 -3.38 21.44 4.96
CA PRO A 46 -3.99 22.66 4.43
C PRO A 46 -3.65 22.95 2.98
N SER A 47 -2.47 22.56 2.49
CA SER A 47 -2.03 22.79 1.12
C SER A 47 -2.81 21.97 0.08
N ASN A 48 -3.40 20.85 0.50
CA ASN A 48 -4.08 19.91 -0.39
C ASN A 48 -5.59 20.07 -0.44
N ARG A 49 -6.18 20.84 0.47
CA ARG A 49 -7.64 21.04 0.50
C ARG A 49 -8.00 22.51 0.31
N TRP A 50 -9.18 22.74 -0.24
CA TRP A 50 -9.73 24.09 -0.33
C TRP A 50 -10.14 24.60 1.05
N ILE A 51 -9.69 25.80 1.43
CA ILE A 51 -9.92 26.42 2.74
C ILE A 51 -10.47 27.84 2.50
N PRO A 52 -11.61 28.23 3.13
CA PRO A 52 -12.09 29.61 3.08
C PRO A 52 -11.06 30.56 3.72
N LYS A 53 -10.92 31.75 3.18
CA LYS A 53 -9.97 32.76 3.68
C LYS A 53 -10.24 33.19 5.11
N ASP A 54 -11.51 33.40 5.45
CA ASP A 54 -11.95 33.74 6.81
C ASP A 54 -11.59 32.65 7.83
N TYR A 55 -11.79 31.40 7.44
CA TYR A 55 -11.39 30.25 8.26
C TYR A 55 -9.87 30.17 8.46
N ALA A 56 -9.10 30.40 7.42
CA ALA A 56 -7.64 30.37 7.51
C ALA A 56 -7.13 31.43 8.49
N LEU A 57 -7.64 32.65 8.39
CA LEU A 57 -7.29 33.75 9.29
C LEU A 57 -7.67 33.47 10.76
N ALA A 58 -8.85 32.91 10.99
CA ALA A 58 -9.35 32.59 12.34
C ALA A 58 -8.56 31.48 13.02
N HIS A 59 -7.90 30.57 12.26
CA HIS A 59 -7.23 29.39 12.79
C HIS A 59 -5.71 29.40 12.61
N GLY A 60 -5.13 30.55 12.24
CA GLY A 60 -3.67 30.71 12.10
C GLY A 60 -3.05 29.88 10.97
N ILE A 61 -3.86 29.54 9.96
CA ILE A 61 -3.39 28.90 8.72
C ILE A 61 -2.82 30.00 7.81
N ASP A 62 -1.71 29.71 7.15
CA ASP A 62 -1.11 30.66 6.19
C ASP A 62 -2.15 31.09 5.15
N PRO A 63 -2.45 32.40 5.07
CA PRO A 63 -3.43 32.94 4.11
C PRO A 63 -3.12 32.60 2.65
N SER A 64 -1.87 32.34 2.31
CA SER A 64 -1.48 31.93 0.96
C SER A 64 -2.00 30.54 0.56
N MET A 65 -2.38 29.74 1.52
CA MET A 65 -2.98 28.43 1.31
C MET A 65 -4.50 28.49 1.17
N ALA A 66 -5.11 29.63 1.50
CA ALA A 66 -6.55 29.81 1.39
C ALA A 66 -7.00 29.98 -0.06
N GLU A 67 -8.21 29.50 -0.36
CA GLU A 67 -8.88 29.61 -1.66
C GLU A 67 -8.01 29.10 -2.83
N ASN A 68 -7.18 28.11 -2.56
CA ASN A 68 -6.30 27.51 -3.54
C ASN A 68 -7.10 26.85 -4.69
N PRO A 69 -7.05 27.36 -5.91
CA PRO A 69 -7.80 26.82 -7.05
C PRO A 69 -7.28 25.44 -7.48
N ASN A 70 -6.06 25.08 -7.08
CA ASN A 70 -5.43 23.80 -7.37
C ASN A 70 -5.56 22.81 -6.21
N ALA A 71 -6.39 23.12 -5.20
CA ALA A 71 -6.65 22.22 -4.09
C ALA A 71 -7.19 20.89 -4.59
N LYS A 72 -6.54 19.80 -4.20
CA LYS A 72 -6.89 18.46 -4.62
C LYS A 72 -8.18 17.95 -3.96
N TYR A 73 -8.48 18.44 -2.76
CA TYR A 73 -9.64 18.03 -1.99
C TYR A 73 -10.59 19.24 -1.74
N PRO A 74 -11.90 18.98 -1.66
CA PRO A 74 -12.87 20.02 -1.32
C PRO A 74 -12.70 20.48 0.14
N LYS A 75 -13.44 21.49 0.52
CA LYS A 75 -13.53 21.98 1.91
C LYS A 75 -13.84 20.81 2.86
N LEU A 76 -13.05 20.70 3.90
CA LEU A 76 -13.30 19.75 4.98
C LEU A 76 -14.53 20.21 5.78
N THR A 77 -15.55 19.38 5.85
CA THR A 77 -16.79 19.65 6.57
C THR A 77 -17.03 18.58 7.61
N TYR A 78 -17.30 18.98 8.83
CA TYR A 78 -17.76 18.05 9.85
C TYR A 78 -19.14 17.51 9.46
N GLY A 79 -19.28 16.21 9.50
CA GLY A 79 -20.45 15.53 8.95
C GLY A 79 -20.36 15.32 7.43
N ARG A 80 -21.32 14.55 6.91
CA ARG A 80 -21.36 14.19 5.49
C ARG A 80 -21.90 15.35 4.64
N SER A 81 -21.06 15.92 3.81
CA SER A 81 -21.52 16.84 2.77
C SER A 81 -22.13 16.05 1.61
N ALA A 82 -23.44 16.17 1.42
CA ALA A 82 -24.16 15.47 0.35
C ALA A 82 -23.59 15.80 -1.04
N ASN A 83 -23.18 17.04 -1.26
CA ASN A 83 -22.58 17.46 -2.53
C ASN A 83 -21.21 16.79 -2.76
N ASN A 84 -20.33 16.81 -1.77
CA ASN A 84 -18.97 16.29 -1.89
C ASN A 84 -18.88 14.75 -1.95
N THR A 85 -19.97 14.07 -1.61
CA THR A 85 -20.04 12.60 -1.61
C THR A 85 -20.86 12.01 -2.73
N GLN A 86 -21.31 12.84 -3.68
CA GLN A 86 -21.98 12.35 -4.88
C GLN A 86 -21.02 11.56 -5.77
N ALA A 87 -21.55 10.62 -6.52
CA ALA A 87 -20.79 9.89 -7.52
C ALA A 87 -20.24 10.87 -8.58
N SER A 88 -18.95 10.95 -8.67
CA SER A 88 -18.23 11.81 -9.60
C SER A 88 -16.87 11.21 -9.91
N ASP A 89 -16.20 11.68 -10.95
CA ASP A 89 -14.86 11.25 -11.33
C ASP A 89 -13.84 11.43 -10.20
N PHE A 90 -14.10 12.36 -9.29
CA PHE A 90 -13.26 12.58 -8.11
C PHE A 90 -13.12 11.34 -7.21
N TRP A 91 -14.15 10.50 -7.15
CA TRP A 91 -14.16 9.30 -6.31
C TRP A 91 -13.79 8.01 -7.06
N TYR A 92 -13.39 8.11 -8.32
CA TYR A 92 -12.91 6.97 -9.07
C TYR A 92 -11.40 6.99 -9.23
N ALA A 93 -10.77 5.85 -9.06
CA ALA A 93 -9.34 5.69 -9.27
C ALA A 93 -9.06 4.45 -10.12
N ASP A 94 -7.96 4.48 -10.85
CA ASP A 94 -7.43 3.29 -11.50
C ASP A 94 -6.65 2.45 -10.48
N ALA A 95 -7.10 1.25 -10.25
CA ALA A 95 -6.48 0.31 -9.32
C ALA A 95 -5.55 -0.68 -10.06
N TRP A 96 -4.90 -0.24 -11.16
CA TRP A 96 -3.83 -1.02 -11.74
C TRP A 96 -2.65 -1.13 -10.77
N TYR A 97 -1.95 -2.23 -10.82
CA TYR A 97 -0.70 -2.40 -10.07
C TYR A 97 0.20 -3.46 -10.71
N PHE A 98 1.49 -3.36 -10.40
CA PHE A 98 2.49 -4.38 -10.65
C PHE A 98 3.31 -4.58 -9.37
N ARG A 99 3.40 -5.82 -8.89
CA ARG A 99 4.00 -6.15 -7.60
C ARG A 99 5.11 -7.18 -7.77
N LEU A 100 6.23 -6.96 -7.09
CA LEU A 100 7.19 -8.02 -6.80
C LEU A 100 6.65 -8.82 -5.61
N GLN A 101 5.91 -9.89 -5.95
CA GLN A 101 5.15 -10.67 -4.99
C GLN A 101 6.02 -11.52 -4.10
N GLU A 102 7.04 -12.18 -4.69
CA GLU A 102 7.91 -13.07 -3.95
C GLU A 102 9.30 -13.12 -4.59
N VAL A 103 10.31 -13.16 -3.75
CA VAL A 103 11.68 -13.52 -4.11
C VAL A 103 12.13 -14.63 -3.19
N THR A 104 12.55 -15.74 -3.77
CA THR A 104 13.16 -16.85 -3.03
C THR A 104 14.62 -16.98 -3.40
N LEU A 105 15.49 -17.16 -2.39
CA LEU A 105 16.89 -17.48 -2.57
C LEU A 105 17.19 -18.75 -1.78
N ASN A 106 17.56 -19.81 -2.50
CA ASN A 106 17.97 -21.06 -1.90
C ASN A 106 19.47 -21.27 -2.11
N TYR A 107 20.15 -21.74 -1.05
CA TYR A 107 21.52 -22.18 -1.11
C TYR A 107 21.66 -23.59 -0.49
N THR A 108 22.11 -24.55 -1.28
CA THR A 108 22.32 -25.93 -0.84
C THR A 108 23.79 -26.16 -0.50
N LEU A 109 24.08 -26.44 0.76
CA LEU A 109 25.41 -26.79 1.26
C LEU A 109 25.56 -28.31 1.33
N ARG A 110 26.47 -28.84 0.53
CA ARG A 110 26.87 -30.26 0.57
C ARG A 110 28.38 -30.36 0.68
N THR A 111 28.86 -30.91 1.79
CA THR A 111 30.31 -31.07 2.02
C THR A 111 30.64 -32.47 2.55
N ASN A 112 31.89 -32.91 2.32
CA ASN A 112 32.35 -34.19 2.87
C ASN A 112 32.36 -34.19 4.40
N PHE A 113 32.50 -33.04 5.03
CA PHE A 113 32.42 -32.90 6.49
C PHE A 113 31.00 -33.24 7.01
N LEU A 114 29.95 -32.70 6.38
CA LEU A 114 28.57 -32.99 6.75
C LEU A 114 28.26 -34.48 6.65
N ARG A 115 28.73 -35.15 5.58
CA ARG A 115 28.53 -36.58 5.40
C ARG A 115 29.18 -37.42 6.51
N LYS A 116 30.33 -37.00 7.06
CA LYS A 116 31.01 -37.72 8.17
C LYS A 116 30.19 -37.69 9.47
N ILE A 117 29.35 -36.70 9.66
CA ILE A 117 28.47 -36.56 10.83
C ILE A 117 27.03 -37.02 10.57
N GLY A 118 26.77 -37.71 9.43
CA GLY A 118 25.48 -38.25 9.09
C GLY A 118 24.50 -37.24 8.43
N VAL A 119 24.98 -36.05 8.04
CA VAL A 119 24.18 -35.05 7.37
C VAL A 119 24.47 -35.09 5.87
N SER A 120 23.44 -35.31 5.04
CA SER A 120 23.56 -35.39 3.59
C SER A 120 23.61 -34.01 2.92
N GLY A 121 23.04 -33.01 3.57
CA GLY A 121 23.04 -31.62 3.10
C GLY A 121 22.29 -30.67 4.01
N ILE A 122 22.50 -29.38 3.82
CA ILE A 122 21.75 -28.29 4.50
C ILE A 122 21.29 -27.31 3.45
N ASP A 123 19.99 -27.01 3.42
CA ASP A 123 19.42 -25.98 2.57
C ASP A 123 19.09 -24.74 3.41
N PHE A 124 19.57 -23.60 2.97
CA PHE A 124 19.23 -22.28 3.48
C PHE A 124 18.27 -21.64 2.50
N GLN A 125 17.10 -21.26 2.96
CA GLN A 125 16.09 -20.57 2.14
C GLN A 125 15.74 -19.23 2.74
N LEU A 126 15.91 -18.17 1.96
CA LEU A 126 15.42 -16.83 2.27
C LEU A 126 14.25 -16.52 1.35
N ILE A 127 13.13 -16.14 1.93
CA ILE A 127 11.91 -15.78 1.22
C ILE A 127 11.55 -14.35 1.61
N GLY A 128 11.34 -13.49 0.60
CA GLY A 128 10.79 -12.16 0.78
C GLY A 128 9.46 -12.06 0.04
N GLU A 129 8.40 -11.61 0.71
CA GLU A 129 7.08 -11.47 0.13
C GLU A 129 6.60 -10.03 0.16
N ASN A 130 5.79 -9.63 -0.83
CA ASN A 130 5.21 -8.29 -0.98
C ASN A 130 6.26 -7.18 -0.91
N LEU A 131 7.38 -7.34 -1.64
CA LEU A 131 8.57 -6.51 -1.49
C LEU A 131 8.42 -5.13 -2.09
N LEU A 132 7.85 -5.03 -3.30
CA LEU A 132 7.70 -3.78 -4.04
C LEU A 132 6.34 -3.76 -4.74
N ILE A 133 5.75 -2.56 -4.82
CA ILE A 133 4.53 -2.34 -5.59
C ILE A 133 4.65 -1.04 -6.39
N TRP A 134 4.20 -1.08 -7.62
CA TRP A 134 4.00 0.06 -8.52
C TRP A 134 2.51 0.18 -8.80
N ASP A 135 1.93 1.33 -8.53
CA ASP A 135 0.49 1.62 -8.63
C ASP A 135 0.23 3.12 -8.77
N ASP A 136 -0.99 3.53 -9.06
CA ASP A 136 -1.41 4.94 -9.13
C ASP A 136 -2.13 5.43 -7.87
N ILE A 137 -2.68 4.54 -7.06
CA ILE A 137 -3.51 4.91 -5.92
C ILE A 137 -2.69 5.56 -4.78
N LYS A 138 -1.54 5.00 -4.44
CA LYS A 138 -0.58 5.51 -3.43
C LYS A 138 -1.08 5.65 -1.98
N ILE A 139 -2.38 5.51 -1.74
CA ILE A 139 -3.00 5.73 -0.42
C ILE A 139 -3.11 4.42 0.35
N PHE A 140 -3.35 3.33 -0.35
CA PHE A 140 -3.52 1.97 0.17
C PHE A 140 -3.25 0.96 -0.94
N ASP A 141 -3.25 -0.31 -0.56
CA ASP A 141 -2.98 -1.40 -1.50
C ASP A 141 -4.09 -1.51 -2.56
N PRO A 142 -3.78 -1.42 -3.86
CA PRO A 142 -4.77 -1.51 -4.93
C PRO A 142 -5.56 -2.83 -4.95
N GLU A 143 -5.03 -3.91 -4.41
CA GLU A 143 -5.79 -5.16 -4.27
C GLU A 143 -6.95 -5.05 -3.28
N GLN A 144 -6.85 -4.09 -2.37
CA GLN A 144 -7.83 -3.83 -1.32
C GLN A 144 -8.72 -2.60 -1.63
N ALA A 145 -8.53 -1.97 -2.78
CA ALA A 145 -9.18 -0.70 -3.15
C ALA A 145 -10.71 -0.72 -3.04
N GLY A 146 -11.37 -1.84 -3.34
CA GLY A 146 -12.82 -1.99 -3.22
C GLY A 146 -13.35 -2.23 -1.80
N ARG A 147 -12.51 -2.26 -0.77
CA ARG A 147 -12.89 -2.65 0.60
C ARG A 147 -13.08 -1.48 1.56
N ARG A 148 -13.59 -0.36 1.08
CA ARG A 148 -13.94 0.84 1.88
C ARG A 148 -12.79 1.46 2.70
N GLY A 149 -11.53 1.06 2.46
CA GLY A 149 -10.35 1.58 3.14
C GLY A 149 -10.20 1.21 4.62
N ASN A 150 -10.95 0.24 5.13
CA ASN A 150 -10.90 -0.22 6.51
C ASN A 150 -10.33 -1.65 6.65
N VAL A 151 -9.34 -1.95 5.85
CA VAL A 151 -8.63 -3.24 5.87
C VAL A 151 -7.19 -3.04 6.32
N TYR A 152 -6.62 -4.09 6.91
CA TYR A 152 -5.23 -4.06 7.32
C TYR A 152 -4.31 -4.04 6.09
N PRO A 153 -3.29 -3.17 6.04
CA PRO A 153 -2.31 -3.16 4.96
C PRO A 153 -1.61 -4.51 4.79
N ILE A 154 -1.33 -4.88 3.56
CA ILE A 154 -0.55 -6.10 3.27
C ILE A 154 0.92 -5.82 3.61
N PRO A 155 1.50 -6.47 4.64
CA PRO A 155 2.89 -6.24 5.04
C PRO A 155 3.86 -6.93 4.08
N SER A 156 5.09 -6.40 4.00
CA SER A 156 6.22 -7.16 3.50
C SER A 156 6.70 -8.11 4.58
N THR A 157 6.98 -9.36 4.20
CA THR A 157 7.48 -10.39 5.12
C THR A 157 8.81 -10.95 4.64
N TYR A 158 9.66 -11.31 5.60
CA TYR A 158 10.95 -11.94 5.34
C TYR A 158 11.05 -13.20 6.20
N THR A 159 11.27 -14.33 5.56
CA THR A 159 11.34 -15.63 6.21
C THR A 159 12.69 -16.30 5.92
N LEU A 160 13.38 -16.73 6.96
CA LEU A 160 14.56 -17.56 6.85
C LEU A 160 14.20 -18.99 7.27
N GLN A 161 14.48 -19.95 6.41
CA GLN A 161 14.25 -21.37 6.66
C GLN A 161 15.55 -22.14 6.54
N LEU A 162 15.69 -23.16 7.38
CA LEU A 162 16.81 -24.07 7.40
C LEU A 162 16.31 -25.52 7.34
N TYR A 163 16.76 -26.25 6.34
CA TYR A 163 16.42 -27.67 6.19
C TYR A 163 17.70 -28.50 6.32
N ILE A 164 17.70 -29.46 7.23
CA ILE A 164 18.81 -30.40 7.44
C ILE A 164 18.37 -31.77 6.93
N HIS A 165 19.12 -32.31 6.00
CA HIS A 165 18.89 -33.62 5.39
C HIS A 165 19.86 -34.65 6.00
N PHE A 166 19.31 -35.74 6.54
CA PHE A 166 20.06 -36.84 7.12
C PHE A 166 20.23 -38.01 6.16
#